data_eaafefe6001139ced50a8e655d175a00
#
_entry.id   eaafefe6001139ced50a8e655d175a00
#
_cell.length_a   1.000
_cell.length_b   1.000
_cell.length_c   1.000
_cell.angle_alpha   90.00
_cell.angle_beta   90.00
_cell.angle_gamma   90.00
#
_symmetry.space_group_name_H-M   'P 1'
#
loop_
_entity.id
_entity.type
_entity.pdbx_description
1 polymer ?
#
loop_
_entity_poly.entity_id
_entity_poly.type
_entity_poly.pdbx_seq_one_letter_code
_entity_poly.pdbx_strand_id
1 'polypeptide(L)'
;MYIGINHNILIVDGNNLEKMKQRFISKIYSIVWLQLFLTSIFVGICNYSAPVKNFMVGPFGSGIMVVFSWLLIFFSISLFSCYDSIKGTPNNWIFWSIYTWIMIYFIGFISVFTSTEVLLLSGVLTLGIFSGLTIYSIQTKVDYTRKGDILLILLLGLFLLGILSIFLPLIRYVYPLIGAIIFSFYIVCDTQLIIKGGNNRNRYDIDDYMIVSLNLYLDIVNLFLYLIQIVNGR
;
A
#
# COMPACT_ATOMS: atom_id res chain seq x y z
N MET A 1 -20.63 -24.95 -1.28
CA MET A 1 -19.25 -24.45 -1.32
C MET A 1 -18.65 -24.65 0.07
N TYR A 2 -17.53 -25.36 0.18
CA TYR A 2 -16.90 -25.68 1.46
C TYR A 2 -15.85 -24.62 1.80
N ILE A 3 -15.95 -24.01 2.98
CA ILE A 3 -14.92 -23.12 3.52
C ILE A 3 -14.29 -23.86 4.71
N GLY A 4 -13.01 -24.18 4.61
CA GLY A 4 -12.25 -24.77 5.71
C GLY A 4 -11.79 -23.66 6.66
N ILE A 5 -12.41 -23.56 7.82
CA ILE A 5 -11.92 -22.78 8.96
C ILE A 5 -11.56 -23.82 10.03
N ASN A 6 -10.26 -23.99 10.32
CA ASN A 6 -9.73 -24.80 11.42
C ASN A 6 -10.55 -26.07 11.73
N HIS A 7 -10.46 -27.10 10.88
CA HIS A 7 -11.02 -28.43 11.04
C HIS A 7 -12.56 -28.58 11.17
N ASN A 8 -13.35 -27.52 11.06
CA ASN A 8 -14.81 -27.62 10.99
C ASN A 8 -15.31 -27.19 9.62
N ILE A 9 -15.87 -28.12 8.86
CA ILE A 9 -16.55 -27.85 7.58
C ILE A 9 -17.92 -27.28 7.90
N LEU A 10 -18.12 -25.98 7.75
CA LEU A 10 -19.42 -25.34 7.84
C LEU A 10 -20.05 -25.29 6.45
N ILE A 11 -21.24 -25.85 6.29
CA ILE A 11 -22.09 -25.62 5.12
C ILE A 11 -22.68 -24.22 5.29
N VAL A 12 -22.11 -23.24 4.59
CA VAL A 12 -22.58 -21.86 4.64
C VAL A 12 -23.63 -21.65 3.55
N ASP A 13 -24.82 -21.25 3.95
CA ASP A 13 -25.88 -20.82 3.03
C ASP A 13 -25.39 -19.66 2.16
N GLY A 14 -25.78 -19.61 0.87
CA GLY A 14 -25.30 -18.62 -0.10
C GLY A 14 -25.45 -17.18 0.38
N ASN A 15 -26.56 -16.84 1.04
CA ASN A 15 -26.82 -15.53 1.63
C ASN A 15 -25.86 -15.16 2.75
N ASN A 16 -25.44 -16.13 3.54
CA ASN A 16 -24.47 -15.92 4.63
C ASN A 16 -23.06 -15.71 4.07
N LEU A 17 -22.71 -16.41 2.99
CA LEU A 17 -21.42 -16.26 2.32
C LEU A 17 -21.26 -14.85 1.72
N GLU A 18 -22.29 -14.33 1.05
CA GLU A 18 -22.27 -12.96 0.50
C GLU A 18 -22.13 -11.91 1.59
N LYS A 19 -22.86 -12.05 2.71
CA LYS A 19 -22.76 -11.14 3.86
C LYS A 19 -21.36 -11.18 4.48
N MET A 20 -20.74 -12.34 4.61
CA MET A 20 -19.37 -12.47 5.12
C MET A 20 -18.38 -11.77 4.19
N LYS A 21 -18.52 -11.94 2.88
CA LYS A 21 -17.69 -11.28 1.88
C LYS A 21 -17.85 -9.75 1.92
N GLN A 22 -19.07 -9.24 2.01
CA GLN A 22 -19.32 -7.81 2.13
C GLN A 22 -18.68 -7.23 3.40
N ARG A 23 -18.79 -7.93 4.54
CA ARG A 23 -18.14 -7.53 5.80
C ARG A 23 -16.62 -7.51 5.68
N PHE A 24 -16.02 -8.50 5.02
CA PHE A 24 -14.59 -8.56 4.77
C PHE A 24 -14.11 -7.35 3.94
N ILE A 25 -14.77 -7.07 2.81
CA ILE A 25 -14.49 -5.92 1.96
C ILE A 25 -14.62 -4.62 2.76
N SER A 26 -15.73 -4.43 3.48
CA SER A 26 -15.98 -3.23 4.29
C SER A 26 -14.90 -3.01 5.36
N LYS A 27 -14.46 -4.08 6.04
CA LYS A 27 -13.36 -4.00 7.01
C LYS A 27 -12.06 -3.51 6.36
N ILE A 28 -11.67 -4.10 5.23
CA ILE A 28 -10.43 -3.72 4.52
C ILE A 28 -10.45 -2.24 4.17
N TYR A 29 -11.50 -1.77 3.48
CA TYR A 29 -11.58 -0.37 3.07
C TYR A 29 -11.66 0.59 4.26
N SER A 30 -12.32 0.20 5.38
CA SER A 30 -12.35 1.01 6.60
C SER A 30 -10.97 1.15 7.23
N ILE A 31 -10.16 0.08 7.23
CA ILE A 31 -8.80 0.10 7.76
C ILE A 31 -7.88 0.95 6.87
N VAL A 32 -7.96 0.77 5.54
CA VAL A 32 -7.20 1.58 4.58
C VAL A 32 -7.56 3.07 4.73
N TRP A 33 -8.85 3.39 4.87
CA TRP A 33 -9.28 4.76 5.10
C TRP A 33 -8.69 5.33 6.40
N LEU A 34 -8.69 4.55 7.48
CA LEU A 34 -8.08 4.94 8.75
C LEU A 34 -6.57 5.20 8.59
N GLN A 35 -5.85 4.32 7.89
CA GLN A 35 -4.41 4.49 7.63
C GLN A 35 -4.13 5.77 6.83
N LEU A 36 -4.87 6.01 5.75
CA LEU A 36 -4.74 7.22 4.93
C LEU A 36 -5.07 8.50 5.73
N PHE A 37 -6.09 8.44 6.56
CA PHE A 37 -6.49 9.55 7.43
C PHE A 37 -5.40 9.89 8.45
N LEU A 38 -4.86 8.89 9.15
CA LEU A 38 -3.75 9.07 10.11
C LEU A 38 -2.50 9.61 9.40
N THR A 39 -2.18 9.09 8.21
CA THR A 39 -1.07 9.57 7.39
C THR A 39 -1.25 11.04 7.03
N SER A 40 -2.44 11.43 6.58
CA SER A 40 -2.75 12.81 6.19
C SER A 40 -2.66 13.79 7.37
N ILE A 41 -3.15 13.39 8.55
CA ILE A 41 -3.01 14.19 9.78
C ILE A 41 -1.53 14.39 10.11
N PHE A 42 -0.74 13.31 10.10
CA PHE A 42 0.67 13.38 10.44
C PHE A 42 1.47 14.25 9.45
N VAL A 43 1.21 14.13 8.16
CA VAL A 43 1.76 14.99 7.11
C VAL A 43 1.39 16.46 7.36
N GLY A 44 0.14 16.72 7.74
CA GLY A 44 -0.29 18.06 8.15
C GLY A 44 0.51 18.59 9.32
N ILE A 45 0.65 17.81 10.40
CA ILE A 45 1.43 18.19 11.59
C ILE A 45 2.89 18.48 11.23
N CYS A 46 3.51 17.64 10.40
CA CYS A 46 4.91 17.82 9.96
C CYS A 46 5.13 19.11 9.18
N ASN A 47 4.15 19.56 8.40
CA ASN A 47 4.28 20.75 7.56
C ASN A 47 3.89 22.05 8.27
N TYR A 48 2.87 22.02 9.13
CA TYR A 48 2.36 23.22 9.80
C TYR A 48 3.00 23.49 11.17
N SER A 49 3.57 22.47 11.84
CA SER A 49 4.20 22.64 13.15
C SER A 49 5.71 22.88 13.00
N ALA A 50 6.17 24.11 13.22
CA ALA A 50 7.59 24.45 13.14
C ALA A 50 8.50 23.58 14.05
N PRO A 51 8.14 23.27 15.32
CA PRO A 51 8.94 22.37 16.15
C PRO A 51 9.09 20.98 15.56
N VAL A 52 8.00 20.39 15.01
CA VAL A 52 8.01 19.07 14.40
C VAL A 52 8.83 19.07 13.12
N LYS A 53 8.66 20.09 12.28
CA LYS A 53 9.43 20.27 11.06
C LYS A 53 10.93 20.36 11.36
N ASN A 54 11.34 21.17 12.32
CA ASN A 54 12.74 21.31 12.72
C ASN A 54 13.30 20.02 13.30
N PHE A 55 12.52 19.25 14.06
CA PHE A 55 12.92 17.94 14.55
C PHE A 55 13.15 16.96 13.38
N MET A 56 12.23 16.91 12.42
CA MET A 56 12.32 16.00 11.24
C MET A 56 13.58 16.29 10.41
N VAL A 57 13.88 17.56 10.15
CA VAL A 57 15.07 17.97 9.38
C VAL A 57 16.36 17.83 10.18
N GLY A 58 16.27 17.85 11.51
CA GLY A 58 17.41 17.72 12.42
C GLY A 58 18.10 16.35 12.38
N PRO A 59 19.29 16.23 13.00
CA PRO A 59 20.08 15.00 12.97
C PRO A 59 19.36 13.80 13.60
N PHE A 60 18.54 14.02 14.62
CA PHE A 60 17.74 12.95 15.23
C PHE A 60 16.61 12.47 14.29
N GLY A 61 15.83 13.34 13.70
CA GLY A 61 14.76 12.98 12.77
C GLY A 61 15.30 12.28 11.54
N SER A 62 16.37 12.79 10.95
CA SER A 62 17.02 12.13 9.80
C SER A 62 17.65 10.79 10.18
N GLY A 63 18.22 10.67 11.39
CA GLY A 63 18.73 9.38 11.91
C GLY A 63 17.61 8.34 12.06
N ILE A 64 16.46 8.70 12.63
CA ILE A 64 15.27 7.85 12.73
C ILE A 64 14.81 7.42 11.32
N MET A 65 14.81 8.35 10.35
CA MET A 65 14.45 8.03 8.96
C MET A 65 15.32 6.93 8.37
N VAL A 66 16.64 6.99 8.58
CA VAL A 66 17.56 5.94 8.09
C VAL A 66 17.22 4.58 8.73
N VAL A 67 17.03 4.54 10.06
CA VAL A 67 16.66 3.30 10.76
C VAL A 67 15.31 2.77 10.25
N PHE A 68 14.31 3.63 10.10
CA PHE A 68 13.00 3.22 9.62
C PHE A 68 13.02 2.75 8.17
N SER A 69 13.87 3.31 7.31
CA SER A 69 14.07 2.81 5.94
C SER A 69 14.57 1.36 5.93
N TRP A 70 15.53 1.02 6.79
CA TRP A 70 16.00 -0.36 6.93
C TRP A 70 14.91 -1.29 7.50
N LEU A 71 14.14 -0.81 8.47
CA LEU A 71 13.01 -1.57 9.01
C LEU A 71 11.94 -1.81 7.95
N LEU A 72 11.62 -0.83 7.09
CA LEU A 72 10.66 -1.02 5.99
C LEU A 72 11.13 -2.13 5.03
N ILE A 73 12.41 -2.14 4.67
CA ILE A 73 12.98 -3.21 3.83
C ILE A 73 12.84 -4.56 4.53
N PHE A 74 13.22 -4.64 5.81
CA PHE A 74 13.12 -5.88 6.60
C PHE A 74 11.65 -6.37 6.69
N PHE A 75 10.71 -5.49 7.02
CA PHE A 75 9.29 -5.84 7.10
C PHE A 75 8.70 -6.23 5.75
N SER A 76 9.13 -5.59 4.65
CA SER A 76 8.70 -5.96 3.29
C SER A 76 9.18 -7.36 2.90
N ILE A 77 10.44 -7.69 3.21
CA ILE A 77 10.98 -9.04 3.00
C ILE A 77 10.24 -10.06 3.87
N SER A 78 9.92 -9.70 5.12
CA SER A 78 9.19 -10.57 6.05
C SER A 78 7.77 -10.89 5.55
N LEU A 79 7.07 -9.92 4.95
CA LEU A 79 5.77 -10.16 4.29
C LEU A 79 5.86 -11.22 3.19
N PHE A 80 6.97 -11.24 2.45
CA PHE A 80 7.19 -12.21 1.37
C PHE A 80 7.60 -13.59 1.89
N SER A 81 8.53 -13.62 2.86
CA SER A 81 9.19 -14.86 3.30
C SER A 81 8.47 -15.55 4.45
N CYS A 82 7.78 -14.81 5.31
CA CYS A 82 7.20 -15.29 6.56
C CYS A 82 5.67 -15.10 6.63
N TYR A 83 4.99 -15.02 5.47
CA TYR A 83 3.55 -14.76 5.39
C TYR A 83 2.74 -15.69 6.32
N ASP A 84 3.02 -16.99 6.30
CA ASP A 84 2.31 -17.98 7.12
C ASP A 84 2.45 -17.78 8.63
N SER A 85 3.55 -17.17 9.07
CA SER A 85 3.78 -16.84 10.48
C SER A 85 3.12 -15.52 10.90
N ILE A 86 2.90 -14.62 9.93
CA ILE A 86 2.36 -13.27 10.16
C ILE A 86 0.84 -13.27 10.08
N LYS A 87 0.22 -14.12 9.24
CA LYS A 87 -1.23 -14.11 8.98
C LYS A 87 -2.11 -14.44 10.19
N GLY A 88 -1.56 -15.09 11.23
CA GLY A 88 -2.32 -15.45 12.43
C GLY A 88 -2.50 -14.30 13.42
N THR A 89 -3.63 -14.26 14.12
CA THR A 89 -3.83 -13.35 15.26
C THR A 89 -3.02 -13.86 16.48
N PRO A 90 -2.32 -13.02 17.27
CA PRO A 90 -2.29 -11.55 17.21
C PRO A 90 -1.20 -10.97 16.29
N ASN A 91 -0.38 -11.82 15.64
CA ASN A 91 0.82 -11.38 14.91
C ASN A 91 0.50 -10.41 13.77
N ASN A 92 -0.61 -10.63 13.03
CA ASN A 92 -1.03 -9.76 11.95
C ASN A 92 -1.34 -8.32 12.42
N TRP A 93 -1.93 -8.15 13.62
CA TRP A 93 -2.23 -6.84 14.20
C TRP A 93 -0.97 -6.09 14.61
N ILE A 94 -0.03 -6.80 15.24
CA ILE A 94 1.27 -6.24 15.68
C ILE A 94 2.05 -5.80 14.45
N PHE A 95 2.16 -6.69 13.46
CA PHE A 95 2.87 -6.41 12.22
C PHE A 95 2.26 -5.21 11.49
N TRP A 96 0.95 -5.20 11.29
CA TRP A 96 0.21 -4.11 10.67
C TRP A 96 0.44 -2.76 11.38
N SER A 97 0.35 -2.76 12.72
CA SER A 97 0.53 -1.54 13.50
C SER A 97 1.94 -0.96 13.34
N ILE A 98 2.96 -1.80 13.54
CA ILE A 98 4.36 -1.36 13.45
C ILE A 98 4.67 -0.85 12.05
N TYR A 99 4.30 -1.61 11.03
CA TYR A 99 4.56 -1.23 9.63
C TYR A 99 3.86 0.09 9.27
N THR A 100 2.59 0.25 9.66
CA THR A 100 1.81 1.47 9.40
C THR A 100 2.47 2.70 10.04
N TRP A 101 2.90 2.63 11.31
CA TRP A 101 3.55 3.76 11.97
C TRP A 101 4.89 4.13 11.34
N ILE A 102 5.68 3.15 10.93
CA ILE A 102 6.93 3.39 10.22
C ILE A 102 6.65 4.10 8.88
N MET A 103 5.63 3.65 8.13
CA MET A 103 5.23 4.28 6.86
C MET A 103 4.70 5.69 7.05
N ILE A 104 3.91 5.95 8.08
CA ILE A 104 3.40 7.30 8.41
C ILE A 104 4.58 8.25 8.65
N TYR A 105 5.57 7.83 9.43
CA TYR A 105 6.78 8.62 9.68
C TYR A 105 7.56 8.87 8.39
N PHE A 106 7.73 7.84 7.56
CA PHE A 106 8.44 7.91 6.28
C PHE A 106 7.81 8.93 5.34
N ILE A 107 6.48 8.90 5.19
CA ILE A 107 5.74 9.85 4.35
C ILE A 107 5.81 11.26 4.94
N GLY A 108 5.65 11.40 6.25
CA GLY A 108 5.79 12.67 6.95
C GLY A 108 7.16 13.30 6.75
N PHE A 109 8.23 12.51 6.81
CA PHE A 109 9.59 12.97 6.54
C PHE A 109 9.76 13.48 5.10
N ILE A 110 9.28 12.72 4.11
CA ILE A 110 9.34 13.16 2.69
C ILE A 110 8.53 14.44 2.48
N SER A 111 7.38 14.57 3.14
CA SER A 111 6.49 15.72 2.99
C SER A 111 7.12 17.04 3.43
N VAL A 112 8.02 17.01 4.41
CA VAL A 112 8.71 18.23 4.91
C VAL A 112 9.59 18.88 3.84
N PHE A 113 10.11 18.09 2.89
CA PHE A 113 10.94 18.56 1.77
C PHE A 113 10.14 18.87 0.51
N THR A 114 8.82 18.77 0.57
CA THR A 114 7.91 18.95 -0.57
C THR A 114 7.03 20.18 -0.31
N SER A 115 6.76 20.98 -1.34
CA SER A 115 5.86 22.14 -1.17
C SER A 115 4.43 21.67 -0.90
N THR A 116 3.68 22.45 -0.12
CA THR A 116 2.28 22.13 0.23
C THR A 116 1.40 22.00 -1.01
N GLU A 117 1.64 22.80 -2.05
CA GLU A 117 0.90 22.72 -3.32
C GLU A 117 1.10 21.38 -4.02
N VAL A 118 2.36 20.91 -4.10
CA VAL A 118 2.69 19.61 -4.68
C VAL A 118 2.05 18.48 -3.88
N LEU A 119 2.09 18.55 -2.54
CA LEU A 119 1.47 17.55 -1.66
C LEU A 119 -0.05 17.47 -1.87
N LEU A 120 -0.73 18.60 -1.89
CA LEU A 120 -2.17 18.67 -2.09
C LEU A 120 -2.57 18.16 -3.48
N LEU A 121 -1.88 18.63 -4.54
CA LEU A 121 -2.17 18.21 -5.90
C LEU A 121 -1.93 16.71 -6.08
N SER A 122 -0.80 16.19 -5.58
CA SER A 122 -0.50 14.75 -5.64
C SER A 122 -1.51 13.93 -4.85
N GLY A 123 -1.97 14.42 -3.71
CA GLY A 123 -3.02 13.78 -2.90
C GLY A 123 -4.34 13.67 -3.65
N VAL A 124 -4.80 14.79 -4.25
CA VAL A 124 -6.04 14.82 -5.06
C VAL A 124 -5.93 13.89 -6.26
N LEU A 125 -4.79 13.91 -6.98
CA LEU A 125 -4.55 13.01 -8.11
C LEU A 125 -4.56 11.54 -7.66
N THR A 126 -3.91 11.22 -6.54
CA THR A 126 -3.89 9.86 -6.00
C THR A 126 -5.30 9.36 -5.69
N LEU A 127 -6.11 10.18 -5.00
CA LEU A 127 -7.51 9.82 -4.68
C LEU A 127 -8.35 9.66 -5.95
N GLY A 128 -8.17 10.52 -6.94
CA GLY A 128 -8.87 10.44 -8.23
C GLY A 128 -8.52 9.15 -8.98
N ILE A 129 -7.23 8.86 -9.12
CA ILE A 129 -6.74 7.63 -9.79
C ILE A 129 -7.21 6.39 -9.03
N PHE A 130 -7.02 6.35 -7.70
CA PHE A 130 -7.45 5.22 -6.86
C PHE A 130 -8.96 4.95 -7.00
N SER A 131 -9.79 6.00 -6.92
CA SER A 131 -11.25 5.86 -7.07
C SER A 131 -11.62 5.35 -8.46
N GLY A 132 -11.02 5.90 -9.51
CA GLY A 132 -11.25 5.47 -10.89
C GLY A 132 -10.82 4.01 -11.13
N LEU A 133 -9.64 3.61 -10.62
CA LEU A 133 -9.14 2.25 -10.74
C LEU A 133 -9.99 1.25 -9.92
N THR A 134 -10.48 1.64 -8.75
CA THR A 134 -11.40 0.83 -7.95
C THR A 134 -12.70 0.56 -8.70
N ILE A 135 -13.32 1.61 -9.28
CA ILE A 135 -14.53 1.48 -10.11
C ILE A 135 -14.26 0.58 -11.33
N TYR A 136 -13.14 0.81 -12.03
CA TYR A 136 -12.74 -0.03 -13.15
C TYR A 136 -12.58 -1.49 -12.74
N SER A 137 -11.93 -1.77 -11.60
CA SER A 137 -11.71 -3.13 -11.09
C SER A 137 -13.00 -3.89 -10.82
N ILE A 138 -14.05 -3.17 -10.37
CA ILE A 138 -15.38 -3.74 -10.12
C ILE A 138 -16.08 -4.08 -11.44
N GLN A 139 -16.00 -3.18 -12.42
CA GLN A 139 -16.78 -3.27 -13.66
C GLN A 139 -16.13 -4.16 -14.72
N THR A 140 -14.80 -4.25 -14.73
CA THR A 140 -14.09 -4.99 -15.77
C THR A 140 -14.34 -6.49 -15.69
N LYS A 141 -14.51 -7.10 -16.87
CA LYS A 141 -14.60 -8.57 -17.03
C LYS A 141 -13.21 -9.23 -17.09
N VAL A 142 -12.16 -8.44 -17.29
CA VAL A 142 -10.78 -8.96 -17.36
C VAL A 142 -10.34 -9.37 -15.97
N ASP A 143 -9.78 -10.57 -15.83
CA ASP A 143 -9.25 -11.10 -14.58
C ASP A 143 -7.76 -10.78 -14.47
N TYR A 144 -7.44 -9.81 -13.62
CA TYR A 144 -6.06 -9.42 -13.31
C TYR A 144 -5.47 -10.20 -12.13
N THR A 145 -6.27 -10.96 -11.38
CA THR A 145 -5.80 -11.69 -10.17
C THR A 145 -4.74 -12.75 -10.46
N ARG A 146 -4.65 -13.20 -11.71
CA ARG A 146 -3.64 -14.18 -12.17
C ARG A 146 -2.31 -13.57 -12.57
N LYS A 147 -2.18 -12.24 -12.53
CA LYS A 147 -1.01 -11.52 -13.03
C LYS A 147 -0.01 -11.12 -11.94
N GLY A 148 -0.16 -11.63 -10.72
CA GLY A 148 0.72 -11.32 -9.59
C GLY A 148 2.20 -11.60 -9.90
N ASP A 149 2.52 -12.70 -10.59
CA ASP A 149 3.89 -13.03 -10.98
C ASP A 149 4.50 -11.98 -11.93
N ILE A 150 3.69 -11.46 -12.87
CA ILE A 150 4.13 -10.40 -13.80
C ILE A 150 4.36 -9.10 -13.02
N LEU A 151 3.48 -8.76 -12.09
CA LEU A 151 3.64 -7.56 -11.26
C LEU A 151 4.90 -7.64 -10.39
N LEU A 152 5.23 -8.81 -9.87
CA LEU A 152 6.48 -9.03 -9.12
C LEU A 152 7.71 -8.75 -10.02
N ILE A 153 7.72 -9.27 -11.25
CA ILE A 153 8.82 -9.02 -12.20
C ILE A 153 8.92 -7.51 -12.52
N LEU A 154 7.79 -6.85 -12.72
CA LEU A 154 7.75 -5.40 -12.95
C LEU A 154 8.26 -4.61 -11.75
N LEU A 155 7.95 -5.04 -10.53
CA LEU A 155 8.44 -4.43 -9.29
C LEU A 155 9.97 -4.58 -9.17
N LEU A 156 10.52 -5.75 -9.47
CA LEU A 156 11.96 -5.96 -9.51
C LEU A 156 12.64 -5.08 -10.58
N GLY A 157 12.03 -4.99 -11.77
CA GLY A 157 12.48 -4.07 -12.82
C GLY A 157 12.46 -2.61 -12.36
N LEU A 158 11.39 -2.19 -11.68
CA LEU A 158 11.26 -0.85 -11.13
C LEU A 158 12.33 -0.56 -10.06
N PHE A 159 12.64 -1.54 -9.21
CA PHE A 159 13.72 -1.44 -8.22
C PHE A 159 15.09 -1.21 -8.88
N LEU A 160 15.40 -1.97 -9.93
CA LEU A 160 16.64 -1.79 -10.70
C LEU A 160 16.68 -0.43 -11.41
N LEU A 161 15.55 0.02 -11.99
CA LEU A 161 15.45 1.36 -12.57
C LEU A 161 15.64 2.45 -11.53
N GLY A 162 15.18 2.23 -10.30
CA GLY A 162 15.40 3.13 -9.16
C GLY A 162 16.90 3.31 -8.85
N ILE A 163 17.65 2.20 -8.82
CA ILE A 163 19.12 2.25 -8.66
C ILE A 163 19.77 2.99 -9.84
N LEU A 164 19.39 2.68 -11.07
CA LEU A 164 19.94 3.32 -12.26
C LEU A 164 19.61 4.83 -12.31
N SER A 165 18.48 5.26 -11.77
CA SER A 165 18.08 6.68 -11.73
C SER A 165 19.05 7.56 -10.92
N ILE A 166 19.84 6.96 -10.02
CA ILE A 166 20.88 7.67 -9.25
C ILE A 166 22.01 8.11 -10.17
N PHE A 167 22.35 7.27 -11.17
CA PHE A 167 23.49 7.48 -12.06
C PHE A 167 23.13 8.16 -13.38
N LEU A 168 21.89 7.96 -13.86
CA LEU A 168 21.45 8.41 -15.17
C LEU A 168 20.30 9.44 -15.05
N PRO A 169 20.57 10.73 -15.31
CA PRO A 169 19.57 11.80 -15.17
C PRO A 169 18.30 11.58 -16.00
N LEU A 170 18.43 10.98 -17.21
CA LEU A 170 17.26 10.70 -18.05
C LEU A 170 16.29 9.72 -17.38
N ILE A 171 16.80 8.69 -16.69
CA ILE A 171 15.98 7.69 -15.99
C ILE A 171 15.23 8.35 -14.82
N ARG A 172 15.81 9.35 -14.15
CA ARG A 172 15.18 10.07 -13.04
C ARG A 172 13.82 10.68 -13.41
N TYR A 173 13.63 11.12 -14.67
CA TYR A 173 12.35 11.66 -15.13
C TYR A 173 11.35 10.57 -15.53
N VAL A 174 11.82 9.47 -16.08
CA VAL A 174 10.97 8.39 -16.59
C VAL A 174 10.56 7.43 -15.47
N TYR A 175 11.43 7.23 -14.50
CA TYR A 175 11.23 6.33 -13.36
C TYR A 175 9.90 6.55 -12.61
N PRO A 176 9.53 7.79 -12.21
CA PRO A 176 8.27 8.01 -11.49
C PRO A 176 7.03 7.71 -12.34
N LEU A 177 7.08 7.94 -13.65
CA LEU A 177 5.98 7.61 -14.56
C LEU A 177 5.75 6.11 -14.64
N ILE A 178 6.83 5.34 -14.81
CA ILE A 178 6.77 3.88 -14.83
C ILE A 178 6.26 3.37 -13.47
N GLY A 179 6.76 3.91 -12.36
CA GLY A 179 6.32 3.54 -11.02
C GLY A 179 4.82 3.79 -10.80
N ALA A 180 4.32 4.96 -11.18
CA ALA A 180 2.89 5.29 -11.08
C ALA A 180 2.02 4.32 -11.88
N ILE A 181 2.44 3.93 -13.10
CA ILE A 181 1.73 2.96 -13.92
C ILE A 181 1.72 1.58 -13.26
N ILE A 182 2.87 1.11 -12.77
CA ILE A 182 2.99 -0.21 -12.11
C ILE A 182 2.09 -0.27 -10.88
N PHE A 183 2.14 0.73 -9.98
CA PHE A 183 1.30 0.74 -8.78
C PHE A 183 -0.19 0.94 -9.09
N SER A 184 -0.54 1.59 -10.20
CA SER A 184 -1.91 1.59 -10.72
C SER A 184 -2.39 0.17 -11.07
N PHE A 185 -1.54 -0.66 -11.67
CA PHE A 185 -1.86 -2.07 -11.92
C PHE A 185 -1.95 -2.89 -10.63
N TYR A 186 -1.08 -2.64 -9.63
CA TYR A 186 -1.20 -3.27 -8.30
C TYR A 186 -2.54 -2.96 -7.66
N ILE A 187 -2.98 -1.69 -7.65
CA ILE A 187 -4.29 -1.29 -7.12
C ILE A 187 -5.44 -2.05 -7.80
N VAL A 188 -5.39 -2.21 -9.14
CA VAL A 188 -6.42 -2.97 -9.87
C VAL A 188 -6.40 -4.44 -9.46
N CYS A 189 -5.22 -5.05 -9.38
CA CYS A 189 -5.05 -6.45 -9.02
C CYS A 189 -5.53 -6.72 -7.60
N ASP A 190 -5.06 -5.93 -6.61
CA ASP A 190 -5.42 -6.09 -5.21
C ASP A 190 -6.90 -5.81 -4.96
N THR A 191 -7.46 -4.77 -5.59
CA THR A 191 -8.90 -4.52 -5.55
C THR A 191 -9.71 -5.71 -6.09
N GLN A 192 -9.28 -6.34 -7.19
CA GLN A 192 -9.95 -7.53 -7.71
C GLN A 192 -9.80 -8.74 -6.79
N LEU A 193 -8.63 -8.94 -6.19
CA LEU A 193 -8.40 -10.00 -5.20
C LEU A 193 -9.33 -9.84 -3.99
N ILE A 194 -9.52 -8.61 -3.51
CA ILE A 194 -10.42 -8.29 -2.40
C ILE A 194 -11.88 -8.55 -2.78
N ILE A 195 -12.33 -8.09 -3.96
CA ILE A 195 -13.75 -8.10 -4.34
C ILE A 195 -14.18 -9.43 -4.93
N LYS A 196 -13.39 -10.01 -5.82
CA LYS A 196 -13.76 -11.25 -6.55
C LYS A 196 -13.35 -12.52 -5.80
N GLY A 197 -12.43 -12.38 -4.84
CA GLY A 197 -11.71 -13.52 -4.26
C GLY A 197 -10.72 -14.08 -5.29
N GLY A 198 -9.49 -14.37 -4.89
CA GLY A 198 -8.47 -14.92 -5.77
C GLY A 198 -8.82 -16.34 -6.26
N ASN A 199 -8.11 -16.78 -7.28
CA ASN A 199 -8.07 -18.18 -7.71
C ASN A 199 -7.51 -19.04 -6.56
N ASN A 200 -7.74 -20.36 -6.55
CA ASN A 200 -7.37 -21.30 -5.46
C ASN A 200 -5.96 -21.15 -4.86
N ARG A 201 -5.02 -20.49 -5.56
CA ARG A 201 -3.64 -20.25 -5.11
C ARG A 201 -3.46 -18.92 -4.36
N ASN A 202 -4.27 -17.88 -4.65
CA ASN A 202 -4.12 -16.52 -4.13
C ASN A 202 -5.38 -16.07 -3.39
N ARG A 203 -5.96 -16.94 -2.58
CA ARG A 203 -7.17 -16.65 -1.83
C ARG A 203 -6.79 -16.18 -0.44
N TYR A 204 -7.21 -14.98 -0.10
CA TYR A 204 -7.11 -14.49 1.28
C TYR A 204 -8.14 -15.17 2.17
N ASP A 205 -7.73 -15.57 3.35
CA ASP A 205 -8.66 -16.00 4.40
C ASP A 205 -9.39 -14.79 4.98
N ILE A 206 -10.58 -15.02 5.58
CA ILE A 206 -11.40 -13.94 6.15
C ILE A 206 -10.64 -13.21 7.29
N ASP A 207 -9.69 -13.87 7.92
CA ASP A 207 -8.88 -13.32 9.00
C ASP A 207 -7.65 -12.53 8.51
N ASP A 208 -7.34 -12.57 7.21
CA ASP A 208 -6.18 -11.88 6.62
C ASP A 208 -6.44 -10.38 6.33
N TYR A 209 -7.60 -9.84 6.71
CA TYR A 209 -8.01 -8.47 6.36
C TYR A 209 -7.00 -7.39 6.77
N MET A 210 -6.18 -7.61 7.82
CA MET A 210 -5.13 -6.68 8.22
C MET A 210 -3.99 -6.60 7.19
N ILE A 211 -3.48 -7.75 6.75
CA ILE A 211 -2.39 -7.80 5.77
C ILE A 211 -2.89 -7.31 4.42
N VAL A 212 -4.11 -7.69 4.05
CA VAL A 212 -4.72 -7.25 2.78
C VAL A 212 -4.94 -5.75 2.75
N SER A 213 -5.39 -5.15 3.86
CA SER A 213 -5.52 -3.69 3.97
C SER A 213 -4.16 -3.00 3.91
N LEU A 214 -3.13 -3.59 4.50
CA LEU A 214 -1.76 -3.07 4.44
C LEU A 214 -1.24 -3.05 2.99
N ASN A 215 -1.44 -4.13 2.22
CA ASN A 215 -1.00 -4.19 0.82
C ASN A 215 -1.67 -3.08 -0.01
N LEU A 216 -3.00 -2.95 0.06
CA LEU A 216 -3.71 -1.90 -0.66
C LEU A 216 -3.29 -0.48 -0.22
N TYR A 217 -3.05 -0.28 1.09
CA TYR A 217 -2.51 0.99 1.59
C TYR A 217 -1.14 1.29 1.00
N LEU A 218 -0.24 0.30 0.94
CA LEU A 218 1.10 0.45 0.36
C LEU A 218 1.07 0.82 -1.12
N ASP A 219 0.15 0.24 -1.89
CA ASP A 219 -0.02 0.56 -3.29
C ASP A 219 -0.45 2.02 -3.50
N ILE A 220 -1.43 2.49 -2.69
CA ILE A 220 -1.90 3.88 -2.73
C ILE A 220 -0.79 4.85 -2.34
N VAL A 221 -0.03 4.53 -1.28
CA VAL A 221 1.08 5.37 -0.82
C VAL A 221 2.21 5.42 -1.83
N ASN A 222 2.59 4.29 -2.42
CA ASN A 222 3.61 4.27 -3.46
C ASN A 222 3.17 5.08 -4.69
N LEU A 223 1.92 4.94 -5.13
CA LEU A 223 1.36 5.77 -6.18
C LEU A 223 1.47 7.26 -5.82
N PHE A 224 1.11 7.64 -4.60
CA PHE A 224 1.24 9.02 -4.10
C PHE A 224 2.69 9.53 -4.15
N LEU A 225 3.66 8.73 -3.71
CA LEU A 225 5.07 9.08 -3.73
C LEU A 225 5.62 9.28 -5.15
N TYR A 226 5.17 8.48 -6.11
CA TYR A 226 5.52 8.69 -7.53
C TYR A 226 4.85 9.93 -8.11
N LEU A 227 3.59 10.20 -7.74
CA LEU A 227 2.89 11.41 -8.18
C LEU A 227 3.54 12.68 -7.60
N ILE A 228 4.02 12.66 -6.36
CA ILE A 228 4.84 13.76 -5.81
C ILE A 228 6.05 14.02 -6.71
N GLN A 229 6.76 12.98 -7.12
CA GLN A 229 7.95 13.14 -7.97
C GLN A 229 7.59 13.70 -9.35
N ILE A 230 6.49 13.25 -9.94
CA ILE A 230 6.00 13.73 -11.25
C ILE A 230 5.60 15.21 -11.16
N VAL A 231 4.78 15.57 -10.16
CA VAL A 231 4.28 16.94 -9.97
C VAL A 231 5.40 17.90 -9.60
N ASN A 232 6.38 17.44 -8.83
CA ASN A 232 7.53 18.27 -8.43
C ASN A 232 8.56 18.44 -9.58
N GLY A 233 8.39 17.74 -10.72
CA GLY A 233 9.30 17.82 -11.87
C GLY A 233 10.70 17.24 -11.59
N ARG A 234 10.84 16.35 -10.67
CA ARG A 234 12.11 15.77 -10.22
C ARG A 234 12.12 14.26 -10.36
#